data_a18c9bfd8152731f5f014572e457fd6f
#
_entry.id   a18c9bfd8152731f5f014572e457fd6f
#
_cell.length_a   1.000
_cell.length_b   1.000
_cell.length_c   1.000
_cell.angle_alpha   90.00
_cell.angle_beta   90.00
_cell.angle_gamma   90.00
#
_symmetry.space_group_name_H-M   'P 1'
#
loop_
_entity.id
_entity.type
_entity.pdbx_description
1 polymer ?
#
loop_
_entity_poly.entity_id
_entity_poly.type
_entity_poly.pdbx_seq_one_letter_code
_entity_poly.pdbx_strand_id
1 'polypeptide(L)'
;MKQLSLIIILFGLFSCQTKIENSNPLIFEDEVNFKTLRQVTFGGDNAEAYWSFDDKQLVFQSNNNSWNVECDQMFLMDADQTFKNNDPKMISTGLGRTTCSYFLPDNEHILYASTHEDSENCPEVPLRKEGKYVWPIYDSFDIYVSDLNGKITNKLTDQVGYDAEATVSPVGDKIVFTSTRNGDFSI
;
A
#
# COMPACT_ATOMS: atom_id res chain seq x y z
N MET A 1 -73.34 30.88 -34.59
CA MET A 1 -72.56 30.65 -33.35
C MET A 1 -71.59 29.49 -33.65
N LYS A 2 -70.29 29.80 -33.84
CA LYS A 2 -69.24 28.80 -34.15
C LYS A 2 -68.55 28.47 -32.86
N GLN A 3 -68.62 27.19 -32.42
CA GLN A 3 -67.87 26.67 -31.34
C GLN A 3 -66.42 26.40 -31.75
N LEU A 4 -65.48 27.02 -31.04
CA LEU A 4 -64.05 26.86 -31.26
C LEU A 4 -63.58 25.80 -30.26
N SER A 5 -63.27 24.57 -30.72
CA SER A 5 -62.69 23.50 -29.90
C SER A 5 -61.20 23.73 -29.72
N LEU A 6 -60.81 23.97 -28.48
CA LEU A 6 -59.40 24.12 -28.06
C LEU A 6 -58.78 22.73 -27.80
N ILE A 7 -57.91 22.29 -28.67
CA ILE A 7 -57.14 21.04 -28.47
C ILE A 7 -55.86 21.37 -27.68
N ILE A 8 -55.82 20.96 -26.43
CA ILE A 8 -54.61 21.03 -25.57
C ILE A 8 -53.75 19.82 -25.88
N ILE A 9 -52.64 20.06 -26.57
CA ILE A 9 -51.59 19.01 -26.77
C ILE A 9 -50.68 19.00 -25.54
N LEU A 10 -50.82 17.96 -24.71
CA LEU A 10 -49.93 17.71 -23.57
C LEU A 10 -48.61 17.11 -24.10
N PHE A 11 -47.57 17.96 -24.19
CA PHE A 11 -46.21 17.47 -24.42
C PHE A 11 -45.68 16.83 -23.14
N GLY A 12 -45.74 15.51 -23.08
CA GLY A 12 -45.03 14.74 -22.05
C GLY A 12 -43.53 14.87 -22.20
N LEU A 13 -42.89 15.60 -21.31
CA LEU A 13 -41.40 15.59 -21.20
C LEU A 13 -40.97 14.26 -20.66
N PHE A 14 -40.63 13.31 -21.54
CA PHE A 14 -39.87 12.10 -21.16
C PHE A 14 -38.44 12.57 -20.83
N SER A 15 -38.16 12.81 -19.55
CA SER A 15 -36.80 12.93 -19.04
C SER A 15 -36.16 11.56 -19.14
N CYS A 16 -35.39 11.34 -20.18
CA CYS A 16 -34.52 10.16 -20.28
C CYS A 16 -33.37 10.36 -19.32
N GLN A 17 -33.50 9.87 -18.10
CA GLN A 17 -32.33 9.71 -17.18
C GLN A 17 -31.47 8.60 -17.79
N THR A 18 -30.43 9.01 -18.51
CA THR A 18 -29.34 8.10 -18.86
C THR A 18 -28.63 7.71 -17.55
N LYS A 19 -28.95 6.54 -17.04
CA LYS A 19 -28.15 5.87 -16.02
C LYS A 19 -26.74 5.75 -16.63
N ILE A 20 -25.78 6.50 -16.12
CA ILE A 20 -24.36 6.31 -16.49
C ILE A 20 -24.02 4.97 -15.86
N GLU A 21 -24.08 3.93 -16.65
CA GLU A 21 -23.61 2.61 -16.26
C GLU A 21 -22.10 2.72 -16.11
N ASN A 22 -21.61 2.65 -14.87
CA ASN A 22 -20.18 2.67 -14.60
C ASN A 22 -19.60 1.36 -15.18
N SER A 23 -18.97 1.44 -16.33
CA SER A 23 -18.48 0.27 -17.07
C SER A 23 -17.20 -0.34 -16.47
N ASN A 24 -16.71 0.20 -15.35
CA ASN A 24 -15.53 -0.34 -14.67
C ASN A 24 -15.94 -1.54 -13.80
N PRO A 25 -15.52 -2.78 -14.14
CA PRO A 25 -15.91 -3.98 -13.41
C PRO A 25 -15.36 -4.09 -11.99
N LEU A 26 -14.46 -3.19 -11.60
CA LEU A 26 -13.87 -3.13 -10.26
C LEU A 26 -14.67 -2.24 -9.30
N ILE A 27 -15.66 -1.47 -9.80
CA ILE A 27 -16.48 -0.57 -8.99
C ILE A 27 -17.84 -1.21 -8.77
N PHE A 28 -18.22 -1.45 -7.51
CA PHE A 28 -19.52 -1.97 -7.14
C PHE A 28 -20.60 -0.88 -7.24
N GLU A 29 -21.89 -1.30 -7.35
CA GLU A 29 -23.00 -0.39 -7.66
C GLU A 29 -23.21 0.72 -6.61
N ASP A 30 -22.87 0.45 -5.35
CA ASP A 30 -23.00 1.37 -4.21
C ASP A 30 -21.74 2.20 -3.90
N GLU A 31 -20.64 2.00 -4.63
CA GLU A 31 -19.39 2.75 -4.47
C GLU A 31 -19.43 4.08 -5.23
N VAL A 32 -20.26 5.00 -4.77
CA VAL A 32 -20.53 6.29 -5.44
C VAL A 32 -19.36 7.29 -5.45
N ASN A 33 -18.34 7.03 -4.62
CA ASN A 33 -17.17 7.93 -4.49
C ASN A 33 -16.07 7.63 -5.51
N PHE A 34 -16.10 6.47 -6.17
CA PHE A 34 -15.10 6.11 -7.16
C PHE A 34 -15.53 6.54 -8.56
N LYS A 35 -14.69 7.31 -9.21
CA LYS A 35 -14.82 7.70 -10.62
C LYS A 35 -14.14 6.71 -11.54
N THR A 36 -12.96 6.28 -11.13
CA THR A 36 -12.14 5.27 -11.80
C THR A 36 -11.46 4.40 -10.74
N LEU A 37 -11.31 3.12 -11.03
CA LEU A 37 -10.57 2.19 -10.19
C LEU A 37 -9.71 1.31 -11.10
N ARG A 38 -8.46 1.11 -10.72
CA ARG A 38 -7.50 0.30 -11.48
C ARG A 38 -6.74 -0.62 -10.53
N GLN A 39 -6.70 -1.90 -10.85
CA GLN A 39 -5.80 -2.84 -10.20
C GLN A 39 -4.40 -2.70 -10.80
N VAL A 40 -3.38 -2.54 -9.95
CA VAL A 40 -1.99 -2.27 -10.38
C VAL A 40 -1.05 -3.45 -10.13
N THR A 41 -1.39 -4.37 -9.21
CA THR A 41 -0.64 -5.59 -8.92
C THR A 41 -1.51 -6.83 -9.08
N PHE A 42 -0.91 -7.98 -9.44
CA PHE A 42 -1.63 -9.23 -9.71
C PHE A 42 -0.88 -10.40 -9.06
N GLY A 43 -1.63 -11.19 -8.26
CA GLY A 43 -1.08 -12.30 -7.50
C GLY A 43 -0.30 -11.85 -6.25
N GLY A 44 0.04 -12.82 -5.39
CA GLY A 44 0.68 -12.57 -4.11
C GLY A 44 -0.16 -11.79 -3.11
N ASP A 45 0.44 -11.49 -1.98
CA ASP A 45 -0.10 -10.59 -0.98
C ASP A 45 0.56 -9.22 -1.16
N ASN A 46 -0.24 -8.16 -1.36
CA ASN A 46 0.25 -6.80 -1.57
C ASN A 46 -0.43 -5.88 -0.56
N ALA A 47 0.36 -5.08 0.15
CA ALA A 47 -0.14 -4.26 1.25
C ALA A 47 0.70 -2.98 1.43
N GLU A 48 0.28 -2.15 2.37
CA GLU A 48 1.05 -1.00 2.88
C GLU A 48 1.61 -0.12 1.75
N ALA A 49 0.73 0.30 0.82
CA ALA A 49 1.12 1.17 -0.28
C ALA A 49 1.03 2.64 0.12
N TYR A 50 2.15 3.36 -0.03
CA TYR A 50 2.26 4.78 0.31
C TYR A 50 2.83 5.59 -0.84
N TRP A 51 2.27 6.78 -1.04
CA TRP A 51 2.72 7.73 -2.05
C TRP A 51 4.03 8.41 -1.69
N SER A 52 4.84 8.71 -2.71
CA SER A 52 5.90 9.72 -2.58
C SER A 52 5.30 11.10 -2.33
N PHE A 53 6.08 12.01 -1.73
CA PHE A 53 5.61 13.36 -1.41
C PHE A 53 5.29 14.21 -2.64
N ASP A 54 5.79 13.81 -3.82
CA ASP A 54 5.51 14.46 -5.11
C ASP A 54 4.42 13.75 -5.94
N ASP A 55 3.74 12.77 -5.36
CA ASP A 55 2.65 11.98 -5.95
C ASP A 55 3.01 11.19 -7.23
N LYS A 56 4.31 10.95 -7.50
CA LYS A 56 4.75 10.28 -8.72
C LYS A 56 4.99 8.79 -8.55
N GLN A 57 5.30 8.34 -7.35
CA GLN A 57 5.67 6.97 -7.05
C GLN A 57 4.87 6.42 -5.88
N LEU A 58 4.79 5.09 -5.84
CA LEU A 58 4.28 4.31 -4.72
C LEU A 58 5.37 3.36 -4.25
N VAL A 59 5.57 3.28 -2.96
CA VAL A 59 6.27 2.17 -2.32
C VAL A 59 5.23 1.24 -1.71
N PHE A 60 5.45 -0.06 -1.78
CA PHE A 60 4.52 -1.06 -1.22
C PHE A 60 5.24 -2.32 -0.79
N GLN A 61 4.63 -3.03 0.13
CA GLN A 61 5.05 -4.34 0.60
C GLN A 61 4.41 -5.43 -0.24
N SER A 62 5.17 -6.46 -0.59
CA SER A 62 4.61 -7.63 -1.24
C SER A 62 5.34 -8.92 -0.90
N ASN A 63 4.54 -9.99 -0.79
CA ASN A 63 4.98 -11.38 -0.81
C ASN A 63 4.37 -12.04 -2.06
N ASN A 64 5.12 -12.05 -3.14
CA ASN A 64 4.68 -12.62 -4.42
C ASN A 64 5.72 -13.60 -4.96
N ASN A 65 5.40 -14.87 -4.92
CA ASN A 65 6.30 -15.94 -5.41
C ASN A 65 6.72 -15.75 -6.89
N SER A 66 5.87 -15.08 -7.69
CA SER A 66 6.23 -14.77 -9.10
C SER A 66 7.37 -13.76 -9.21
N TRP A 67 7.65 -12.99 -8.16
CA TRP A 67 8.72 -12.01 -8.08
C TRP A 67 9.95 -12.53 -7.33
N ASN A 68 10.01 -13.86 -7.17
CA ASN A 68 11.13 -14.58 -6.54
C ASN A 68 11.46 -14.10 -5.12
N VAL A 69 10.42 -13.83 -4.32
CA VAL A 69 10.51 -13.51 -2.90
C VAL A 69 9.77 -14.56 -2.06
N GLU A 70 10.36 -14.94 -0.94
CA GLU A 70 9.82 -15.95 -0.03
C GLU A 70 8.96 -15.34 1.10
N CYS A 71 9.20 -14.08 1.43
CA CYS A 71 8.41 -13.30 2.36
C CYS A 71 8.38 -11.83 1.95
N ASP A 72 7.68 -11.01 2.74
CA ASP A 72 7.45 -9.61 2.42
C ASP A 72 8.75 -8.86 2.16
N GLN A 73 8.79 -8.16 1.02
CA GLN A 73 9.85 -7.25 0.60
C GLN A 73 9.23 -5.92 0.15
N MET A 74 10.05 -4.86 0.07
CA MET A 74 9.60 -3.55 -0.38
C MET A 74 9.85 -3.36 -1.87
N PHE A 75 8.84 -2.84 -2.55
CA PHE A 75 8.86 -2.59 -3.98
C PHE A 75 8.48 -1.16 -4.31
N LEU A 76 9.00 -0.67 -5.44
CA LEU A 76 8.75 0.66 -5.97
C LEU A 76 8.01 0.55 -7.31
N MET A 77 7.06 1.45 -7.53
CA MET A 77 6.40 1.62 -8.82
C MET A 77 6.15 3.11 -9.11
N ASP A 78 6.14 3.48 -10.38
CA ASP A 78 5.61 4.77 -10.80
C ASP A 78 4.08 4.76 -10.75
N ALA A 79 3.47 5.90 -10.49
CA ALA A 79 2.03 6.04 -10.24
C ALA A 79 1.13 5.54 -11.37
N ASP A 80 1.62 5.54 -12.62
CA ASP A 80 0.91 5.10 -13.81
C ASP A 80 1.20 3.65 -14.22
N GLN A 81 2.16 2.97 -13.58
CA GLN A 81 2.53 1.60 -13.87
C GLN A 81 1.48 0.56 -13.44
N THR A 82 1.59 -0.62 -14.03
CA THR A 82 0.78 -1.79 -13.72
C THR A 82 1.63 -3.05 -13.93
N PHE A 83 1.72 -3.91 -12.91
CA PHE A 83 2.54 -5.12 -12.95
C PHE A 83 1.68 -6.37 -13.15
N LYS A 84 1.37 -6.65 -14.42
CA LYS A 84 0.64 -7.87 -14.82
C LYS A 84 1.57 -8.99 -15.28
N ASN A 85 2.64 -8.66 -16.00
CA ASN A 85 3.54 -9.62 -16.64
C ASN A 85 5.03 -9.30 -16.42
N ASN A 86 5.34 -8.37 -15.55
CA ASN A 86 6.69 -7.94 -15.19
C ASN A 86 6.78 -7.71 -13.69
N ASP A 87 7.99 -7.73 -13.17
CA ASP A 87 8.24 -7.53 -11.74
C ASP A 87 8.47 -6.05 -11.45
N PRO A 88 7.96 -5.54 -10.31
CA PRO A 88 8.30 -4.21 -9.83
C PRO A 88 9.77 -4.18 -9.37
N LYS A 89 10.33 -2.99 -9.25
CA LYS A 89 11.67 -2.80 -8.70
C LYS A 89 11.68 -3.06 -7.19
N MET A 90 12.39 -4.10 -6.74
CA MET A 90 12.63 -4.32 -5.32
C MET A 90 13.62 -3.26 -4.80
N ILE A 91 13.31 -2.66 -3.64
CA ILE A 91 14.10 -1.60 -2.98
C ILE A 91 14.43 -1.92 -1.53
N SER A 92 14.17 -3.14 -1.09
CA SER A 92 14.74 -3.73 0.12
C SER A 92 15.88 -4.69 -0.23
N THR A 93 16.51 -5.27 0.79
CA THR A 93 17.69 -6.14 0.62
C THR A 93 17.39 -7.47 -0.09
N GLY A 94 16.13 -7.90 -0.11
CA GLY A 94 15.74 -9.26 -0.51
C GLY A 94 16.00 -10.31 0.56
N LEU A 95 16.53 -9.91 1.72
CA LEU A 95 16.88 -10.77 2.85
C LEU A 95 15.93 -10.52 4.03
N GLY A 96 15.73 -11.56 4.84
CA GLY A 96 14.82 -11.50 6.00
C GLY A 96 13.40 -11.12 5.58
N ARG A 97 12.62 -10.60 6.50
CA ARG A 97 11.27 -10.06 6.26
C ARG A 97 11.29 -8.55 6.43
N THR A 98 10.59 -7.84 5.56
CA THR A 98 10.39 -6.38 5.67
C THR A 98 8.93 -6.05 5.94
N THR A 99 8.66 -4.84 6.44
CA THR A 99 7.30 -4.32 6.62
C THR A 99 7.26 -2.79 6.61
N CYS A 100 6.10 -2.24 6.29
CA CYS A 100 5.71 -0.85 6.53
C CYS A 100 6.75 0.18 6.08
N SER A 101 6.88 0.37 4.79
CA SER A 101 7.74 1.42 4.24
C SER A 101 7.06 2.78 4.16
N TYR A 102 7.83 3.85 4.18
CA TYR A 102 7.35 5.21 3.97
C TYR A 102 8.40 6.06 3.28
N PHE A 103 8.00 6.95 2.35
CA PHE A 103 8.94 7.88 1.72
C PHE A 103 9.46 8.93 2.71
N LEU A 104 10.71 9.35 2.54
CA LEU A 104 11.21 10.59 3.12
C LEU A 104 10.82 11.79 2.24
N PRO A 105 10.77 13.03 2.79
CA PRO A 105 10.32 14.21 2.04
C PRO A 105 11.18 14.58 0.83
N ASP A 106 12.38 14.03 0.72
CA ASP A 106 13.27 14.22 -0.43
C ASP A 106 12.85 13.43 -1.67
N ASN A 107 11.91 12.46 -1.55
CA ASN A 107 11.50 11.52 -2.58
C ASN A 107 12.64 10.64 -3.15
N GLU A 108 13.79 10.61 -2.51
CA GLU A 108 14.98 9.85 -2.90
C GLU A 108 15.27 8.70 -1.93
N HIS A 109 14.68 8.74 -0.74
CA HIS A 109 14.85 7.73 0.30
C HIS A 109 13.50 7.25 0.83
N ILE A 110 13.53 6.02 1.34
CA ILE A 110 12.43 5.42 2.12
C ILE A 110 12.96 4.94 3.47
N LEU A 111 12.07 4.84 4.45
CA LEU A 111 12.31 4.02 5.63
C LEU A 111 11.45 2.76 5.58
N TYR A 112 11.91 1.68 6.19
CA TYR A 112 11.16 0.44 6.37
C TYR A 112 11.74 -0.36 7.54
N ALA A 113 10.94 -1.27 8.10
CA ALA A 113 11.41 -2.21 9.11
C ALA A 113 11.86 -3.52 8.47
N SER A 114 12.91 -4.16 9.03
CA SER A 114 13.46 -5.41 8.49
C SER A 114 14.14 -6.26 9.56
N THR A 115 14.13 -7.59 9.36
CA THR A 115 14.84 -8.57 10.19
C THR A 115 16.15 -9.05 9.54
N HIS A 116 16.60 -8.47 8.44
CA HIS A 116 17.68 -8.99 7.58
C HIS A 116 19.04 -9.09 8.28
N GLU A 117 19.31 -8.27 9.30
CA GLU A 117 20.55 -8.35 10.07
C GLU A 117 20.58 -9.50 11.10
N ASP A 118 19.39 -9.97 11.54
CA ASP A 118 19.28 -11.13 12.40
C ASP A 118 19.41 -12.43 11.59
N SER A 119 18.74 -12.51 10.43
CA SER A 119 18.81 -13.65 9.52
C SER A 119 18.55 -13.23 8.07
N GLU A 120 19.34 -13.81 7.15
CA GLU A 120 19.09 -13.68 5.69
C GLU A 120 17.81 -14.42 5.28
N ASN A 121 17.41 -15.46 6.03
CA ASN A 121 16.21 -16.24 5.72
C ASN A 121 14.95 -15.56 6.24
N CYS A 122 13.82 -15.88 5.61
CA CYS A 122 12.50 -15.51 6.12
C CYS A 122 12.26 -16.12 7.51
N PRO A 123 11.84 -15.33 8.50
CA PRO A 123 11.50 -15.86 9.79
C PRO A 123 10.24 -16.74 9.71
N GLU A 124 10.13 -17.74 10.60
CA GLU A 124 8.97 -18.62 10.66
C GLU A 124 7.68 -17.85 10.91
N VAL A 125 6.65 -18.15 10.12
CA VAL A 125 5.32 -17.56 10.29
C VAL A 125 4.53 -18.38 11.32
N PRO A 126 3.96 -17.76 12.36
CA PRO A 126 3.16 -18.48 13.35
C PRO A 126 1.93 -19.11 12.71
N LEU A 127 1.59 -20.31 13.16
CA LEU A 127 0.38 -21.01 12.72
C LEU A 127 -0.86 -20.19 13.09
N ARG A 128 -1.74 -20.02 12.11
CA ARG A 128 -3.04 -19.37 12.35
C ARG A 128 -3.87 -20.24 13.31
N LYS A 129 -4.25 -19.67 14.46
CA LYS A 129 -5.20 -20.30 15.38
C LYS A 129 -6.62 -20.00 14.91
N GLU A 130 -7.42 -21.05 14.71
CA GLU A 130 -8.86 -20.93 14.36
C GLU A 130 -9.11 -20.07 13.09
N GLY A 131 -8.18 -20.06 12.14
CA GLY A 131 -8.30 -19.28 10.91
C GLY A 131 -8.10 -17.77 11.07
N LYS A 132 -7.79 -17.27 12.28
CA LYS A 132 -7.54 -15.85 12.51
C LYS A 132 -6.19 -15.44 11.92
N TYR A 133 -6.16 -14.26 11.33
CA TYR A 133 -4.92 -13.62 10.92
C TYR A 133 -4.09 -13.29 12.17
N VAL A 134 -2.79 -13.59 12.11
CA VAL A 134 -1.83 -13.28 13.16
C VAL A 134 -0.63 -12.63 12.49
N TRP A 135 -0.30 -11.41 12.90
CA TRP A 135 0.96 -10.75 12.55
C TRP A 135 2.01 -11.11 13.60
N PRO A 136 3.12 -11.72 13.19
CA PRO A 136 4.19 -12.08 14.15
C PRO A 136 4.99 -10.85 14.56
N ILE A 137 5.26 -10.75 15.86
CA ILE A 137 6.12 -9.73 16.43
C ILE A 137 7.49 -10.37 16.65
N TYR A 138 8.47 -10.04 15.81
CA TYR A 138 9.84 -10.49 15.94
C TYR A 138 10.68 -9.40 16.60
N ASP A 139 11.41 -9.74 17.66
CA ASP A 139 12.29 -8.81 18.40
C ASP A 139 13.49 -8.31 17.56
N SER A 140 13.66 -8.85 16.36
CA SER A 140 14.71 -8.51 15.42
C SER A 140 14.32 -7.51 14.34
N PHE A 141 13.11 -6.94 14.41
CA PHE A 141 12.77 -5.85 13.51
C PHE A 141 13.43 -4.55 13.94
N ASP A 142 14.27 -4.03 13.07
CA ASP A 142 14.84 -2.68 13.16
C ASP A 142 14.42 -1.81 11.98
N ILE A 143 14.47 -0.49 12.16
CA ILE A 143 14.10 0.49 11.15
C ILE A 143 15.34 0.96 10.40
N TYR A 144 15.28 0.89 9.08
CA TYR A 144 16.35 1.27 8.16
C TYR A 144 15.89 2.39 7.23
N VAL A 145 16.85 3.17 6.73
CA VAL A 145 16.67 4.07 5.59
C VAL A 145 17.45 3.52 4.42
N SER A 146 16.82 3.44 3.25
CA SER A 146 17.50 3.10 1.99
C SER A 146 17.23 4.14 0.92
N ASP A 147 18.14 4.19 -0.08
CA ASP A 147 17.86 4.87 -1.34
C ASP A 147 16.90 4.06 -2.21
N LEU A 148 16.38 4.66 -3.27
CA LEU A 148 15.46 3.98 -4.19
C LEU A 148 16.14 2.90 -5.07
N ASN A 149 17.44 2.62 -4.86
CA ASN A 149 18.15 1.49 -5.45
C ASN A 149 18.32 0.31 -4.49
N GLY A 150 17.77 0.43 -3.28
CA GLY A 150 17.82 -0.62 -2.26
C GLY A 150 19.11 -0.59 -1.42
N LYS A 151 19.94 0.43 -1.56
CA LYS A 151 21.13 0.58 -0.74
C LYS A 151 20.76 1.20 0.61
N ILE A 152 21.00 0.48 1.70
CA ILE A 152 20.83 1.00 3.05
C ILE A 152 21.82 2.14 3.27
N THR A 153 21.31 3.28 3.71
CA THR A 153 22.08 4.48 4.03
C THR A 153 22.19 4.69 5.53
N ASN A 154 21.17 4.32 6.30
CA ASN A 154 21.13 4.47 7.75
C ASN A 154 20.38 3.31 8.41
N LYS A 155 20.78 2.96 9.64
CA LYS A 155 20.00 2.19 10.61
C LYS A 155 19.53 3.15 11.69
N LEU A 156 18.22 3.16 11.99
CA LEU A 156 17.61 4.12 12.92
C LEU A 156 17.38 3.54 14.31
N THR A 157 17.18 2.24 14.40
CA THR A 157 16.99 1.51 15.67
C THR A 157 17.95 0.32 15.73
N ASP A 158 18.37 -0.08 16.95
CA ASP A 158 19.31 -1.16 17.19
C ASP A 158 19.09 -1.85 18.55
N GLN A 159 17.97 -1.56 19.22
CA GLN A 159 17.64 -2.13 20.51
C GLN A 159 16.83 -3.41 20.31
N VAL A 160 17.06 -4.41 21.18
CA VAL A 160 16.23 -5.62 21.19
C VAL A 160 14.78 -5.25 21.42
N GLY A 161 13.92 -5.73 20.53
CA GLY A 161 12.48 -5.48 20.54
C GLY A 161 11.97 -5.24 19.11
N TYR A 162 10.66 -5.34 18.95
CA TYR A 162 10.00 -5.02 17.70
C TYR A 162 9.99 -3.50 17.49
N ASP A 163 10.72 -3.01 16.51
CA ASP A 163 10.68 -1.61 16.05
C ASP A 163 10.21 -1.56 14.60
N ALA A 164 8.98 -1.11 14.36
CA ALA A 164 8.37 -1.11 13.03
C ALA A 164 7.26 -0.07 12.84
N GLU A 165 6.57 -0.10 11.71
CA GLU A 165 5.41 0.72 11.39
C GLU A 165 5.71 2.22 11.45
N ALA A 166 6.92 2.58 11.02
CA ALA A 166 7.39 3.95 11.10
C ALA A 166 6.77 4.84 10.01
N THR A 167 6.39 6.06 10.40
CA THR A 167 5.99 7.12 9.49
C THR A 167 6.73 8.41 9.78
N VAL A 168 6.80 9.30 8.79
CA VAL A 168 7.54 10.54 8.87
C VAL A 168 6.58 11.73 9.01
N SER A 169 6.91 12.70 9.86
CA SER A 169 6.15 13.94 9.95
C SER A 169 6.12 14.69 8.61
N PRO A 170 5.08 15.49 8.32
CA PRO A 170 4.96 16.21 7.05
C PRO A 170 6.15 17.14 6.73
N VAL A 171 6.86 17.59 7.76
CA VAL A 171 8.05 18.44 7.61
C VAL A 171 9.37 17.65 7.64
N GLY A 172 9.32 16.33 7.84
CA GLY A 172 10.48 15.44 7.79
C GLY A 172 11.42 15.46 8.99
N ASP A 173 11.03 16.14 10.08
CA ASP A 173 11.88 16.34 11.26
C ASP A 173 11.66 15.32 12.38
N LYS A 174 10.65 14.46 12.24
CA LYS A 174 10.28 13.44 13.24
C LYS A 174 9.80 12.16 12.57
N ILE A 175 10.03 11.06 13.29
CA ILE A 175 9.51 9.74 12.96
C ILE A 175 8.71 9.25 14.16
N VAL A 176 7.53 8.70 13.90
CA VAL A 176 6.75 7.93 14.89
C VAL A 176 6.76 6.47 14.47
N PHE A 177 6.93 5.56 15.41
CA PHE A 177 7.00 4.13 15.16
C PHE A 177 6.51 3.32 16.36
N THR A 178 6.11 2.07 16.13
CA THR A 178 5.74 1.12 17.18
C THR A 178 6.98 0.46 17.72
N SER A 179 7.08 0.31 19.05
CA SER A 179 8.22 -0.32 19.71
C SER A 179 7.79 -1.19 20.88
N THR A 180 8.49 -2.32 21.09
CA THR A 180 8.35 -3.17 22.29
C THR A 180 9.59 -3.16 23.20
N ARG A 181 10.58 -2.30 22.94
CA ARG A 181 11.85 -2.23 23.70
C ARG A 181 11.69 -2.02 25.21
N ASN A 182 10.55 -1.50 25.65
CA ASN A 182 10.23 -1.29 27.07
C ASN A 182 9.35 -2.42 27.66
N GLY A 183 9.19 -3.53 26.94
CA GLY A 183 8.47 -4.73 27.37
C GLY A 183 6.97 -4.76 27.01
N ASP A 184 6.39 -3.67 26.51
CA ASP A 184 5.03 -3.60 25.99
C ASP A 184 5.00 -2.64 24.80
N PHE A 185 3.93 -2.71 23.98
CA PHE A 185 3.77 -1.80 22.84
C PHE A 185 3.74 -0.35 23.29
N SER A 186 4.56 0.46 22.67
CA SER A 186 4.62 1.92 22.80
C SER A 186 4.84 2.60 21.45
N ILE A 187 4.46 3.88 21.38
CA ILE A 187 4.65 4.72 20.21
C ILE A 187 5.55 5.88 20.57
#